data_52b0573108fdc5f996c846f02e723824
#
_entry.id   52b0573108fdc5f996c846f02e723824
#
_cell.length_a   1.000
_cell.length_b   1.000
_cell.length_c   1.000
_cell.angle_alpha   90.00
_cell.angle_beta   90.00
_cell.angle_gamma   90.00
#
_symmetry.space_group_name_H-M   'P 1'
#
loop_
_entity.id
_entity.type
_entity.pdbx_description
1 polymer ?
#
loop_
_entity_poly.entity_id
_entity_poly.type
_entity_poly.pdbx_seq_one_letter_code
_entity_poly.pdbx_strand_id
1 'polypeptide(L)'
;MGLKLIIFDLDGTLLEPALDFDAIRAQIGLPPGTTILEAMDTLSEAERARAGAILDHHEAEAADRSRLMPGARELLDWLRARGIRTAVLTRNSRRSVKCACRRHGLAFDAVVARGDHVPKPSPDGARHLMTTLGTGPEETIGVGDFRFDVEAGAAAGCRTIALVSDPVPTWASEATWIAADLAEVRRILSEAHGEK
;
A
#
# COMPACT_ATOMS: atom_id res chain seq x y z
N MET A 1 -4.12 -7.55 23.73
CA MET A 1 -4.90 -6.52 23.00
C MET A 1 -5.25 -7.07 21.64
N GLY A 2 -6.51 -6.93 21.19
CA GLY A 2 -6.96 -7.46 19.90
C GLY A 2 -6.56 -6.55 18.74
N LEU A 3 -6.46 -7.12 17.54
CA LEU A 3 -6.21 -6.42 16.29
C LEU A 3 -7.38 -5.45 15.98
N LYS A 4 -7.09 -4.19 15.66
CA LYS A 4 -8.11 -3.14 15.43
C LYS A 4 -7.98 -2.43 14.09
N LEU A 5 -6.79 -2.44 13.47
CA LEU A 5 -6.51 -1.74 12.21
C LEU A 5 -5.60 -2.56 11.31
N ILE A 6 -5.96 -2.64 10.05
CA ILE A 6 -5.07 -3.08 8.98
C ILE A 6 -4.81 -1.91 8.03
N ILE A 7 -3.54 -1.62 7.79
CA ILE A 7 -3.09 -0.64 6.81
C ILE A 7 -2.58 -1.42 5.59
N PHE A 8 -3.28 -1.28 4.47
CA PHE A 8 -2.91 -1.92 3.21
C PHE A 8 -2.17 -0.94 2.29
N ASP A 9 -1.17 -1.44 1.56
CA ASP A 9 -0.86 -0.85 0.26
C ASP A 9 -1.98 -1.16 -0.75
N LEU A 10 -1.93 -0.55 -1.92
CA LEU A 10 -2.99 -0.70 -2.92
C LEU A 10 -2.54 -1.58 -4.09
N ASP A 11 -1.56 -1.11 -4.90
CA ASP A 11 -1.11 -1.82 -6.10
C ASP A 11 -0.14 -2.95 -5.74
N GLY A 12 -0.38 -4.14 -6.27
CA GLY A 12 0.37 -5.35 -5.89
C GLY A 12 -0.15 -6.00 -4.60
N THR A 13 -1.00 -5.31 -3.83
CA THR A 13 -1.54 -5.80 -2.56
C THR A 13 -3.04 -6.06 -2.64
N LEU A 14 -3.88 -5.07 -2.85
CA LEU A 14 -5.32 -5.21 -3.04
C LEU A 14 -5.73 -5.21 -4.52
N LEU A 15 -4.92 -4.58 -5.36
CA LEU A 15 -5.07 -4.55 -6.83
C LEU A 15 -3.93 -5.30 -7.49
N GLU A 16 -4.21 -5.97 -8.61
CA GLU A 16 -3.17 -6.55 -9.45
C GLU A 16 -2.20 -5.45 -9.93
N PRO A 17 -0.88 -5.71 -9.97
CA PRO A 17 0.09 -4.75 -10.48
C PRO A 17 -0.25 -4.37 -11.93
N ALA A 18 -0.46 -3.08 -12.18
CA ALA A 18 -0.86 -2.58 -13.49
C ALA A 18 0.02 -1.43 -14.02
N LEU A 19 0.96 -0.92 -13.20
CA LEU A 19 1.88 0.15 -13.58
C LEU A 19 3.13 -0.40 -14.25
N ASP A 20 3.42 0.10 -15.44
CA ASP A 20 4.70 -0.12 -16.11
C ASP A 20 5.69 0.97 -15.69
N PHE A 21 6.41 0.70 -14.59
CA PHE A 21 7.38 1.63 -14.05
C PHE A 21 8.55 1.90 -15.00
N ASP A 22 8.91 0.98 -15.90
CA ASP A 22 9.97 1.19 -16.88
C ASP A 22 9.52 2.15 -17.97
N ALA A 23 8.29 2.01 -18.47
CA ALA A 23 7.70 2.96 -19.41
C ALA A 23 7.56 4.37 -18.78
N ILE A 24 7.15 4.46 -17.51
CA ILE A 24 7.04 5.73 -16.78
C ILE A 24 8.42 6.37 -16.65
N ARG A 25 9.45 5.64 -16.22
CA ARG A 25 10.84 6.15 -16.14
C ARG A 25 11.34 6.65 -17.47
N ALA A 26 11.12 5.88 -18.53
CA ALA A 26 11.55 6.28 -19.89
C ALA A 26 10.90 7.59 -20.34
N GLN A 27 9.60 7.78 -20.09
CA GLN A 27 8.88 9.00 -20.46
C GLN A 27 9.32 10.23 -19.64
N ILE A 28 9.65 10.03 -18.36
CA ILE A 28 10.18 11.10 -17.50
C ILE A 28 11.63 11.44 -17.88
N GLY A 29 12.38 10.48 -18.41
CA GLY A 29 13.81 10.59 -18.69
C GLY A 29 14.70 10.12 -17.53
N LEU A 30 14.19 9.22 -16.68
CA LEU A 30 14.93 8.66 -15.55
C LEU A 30 15.67 7.36 -15.95
N PRO A 31 16.85 7.07 -15.36
CA PRO A 31 17.55 5.81 -15.57
C PRO A 31 16.71 4.60 -15.10
N PRO A 32 16.93 3.41 -15.72
CA PRO A 32 16.32 2.16 -15.26
C PRO A 32 16.60 1.90 -13.77
N GLY A 33 15.61 1.34 -13.04
CA GLY A 33 15.73 1.00 -11.63
C GLY A 33 15.66 2.18 -10.65
N THR A 34 15.63 3.43 -11.15
CA THR A 34 15.50 4.62 -10.29
C THR A 34 14.11 4.64 -9.63
N THR A 35 14.06 4.95 -8.34
CA THR A 35 12.81 5.22 -7.63
C THR A 35 12.23 6.57 -8.08
N ILE A 36 11.01 6.56 -8.63
CA ILE A 36 10.47 7.72 -9.37
C ILE A 36 10.27 8.92 -8.47
N LEU A 37 9.61 8.75 -7.31
CA LEU A 37 9.29 9.88 -6.44
C LEU A 37 10.55 10.54 -5.87
N GLU A 38 11.51 9.74 -5.43
CA GLU A 38 12.79 10.23 -4.91
C GLU A 38 13.60 10.98 -5.99
N ALA A 39 13.58 10.48 -7.22
CA ALA A 39 14.22 11.18 -8.34
C ALA A 39 13.50 12.51 -8.66
N MET A 40 12.17 12.54 -8.59
CA MET A 40 11.41 13.76 -8.82
C MET A 40 11.75 14.88 -7.82
N ASP A 41 12.18 14.55 -6.60
CA ASP A 41 12.59 15.54 -5.61
C ASP A 41 13.88 16.28 -5.98
N THR A 42 14.68 15.72 -6.88
CA THR A 42 15.92 16.33 -7.39
C THR A 42 15.73 17.16 -8.65
N LEU A 43 14.54 17.13 -9.26
CA LEU A 43 14.22 17.85 -10.49
C LEU A 43 13.88 19.32 -10.22
N SER A 44 14.07 20.17 -11.24
CA SER A 44 13.53 21.53 -11.23
C SER A 44 11.99 21.50 -11.11
N GLU A 45 11.39 22.62 -10.70
CA GLU A 45 9.94 22.73 -10.54
C GLU A 45 9.17 22.37 -11.82
N ALA A 46 9.66 22.85 -12.98
CA ALA A 46 9.02 22.58 -14.28
C ALA A 46 9.13 21.10 -14.69
N GLU A 47 10.30 20.47 -14.46
CA GLU A 47 10.52 19.05 -14.73
C GLU A 47 9.69 18.19 -13.79
N ARG A 48 9.63 18.54 -12.51
CA ARG A 48 8.81 17.85 -11.51
C ARG A 48 7.33 17.91 -11.85
N ALA A 49 6.81 19.06 -12.28
CA ALA A 49 5.43 19.20 -12.73
C ALA A 49 5.13 18.31 -13.95
N ARG A 50 6.04 18.26 -14.93
CA ARG A 50 5.92 17.37 -16.09
C ARG A 50 5.95 15.90 -15.68
N ALA A 51 6.91 15.50 -14.86
CA ALA A 51 7.03 14.12 -14.36
C ALA A 51 5.80 13.71 -13.56
N GLY A 52 5.26 14.60 -12.72
CA GLY A 52 4.02 14.38 -11.98
C GLY A 52 2.82 14.14 -12.90
N ALA A 53 2.69 14.93 -13.97
CA ALA A 53 1.61 14.75 -14.95
C ALA A 53 1.70 13.41 -15.70
N ILE A 54 2.92 12.97 -16.05
CA ILE A 54 3.16 11.65 -16.65
C ILE A 54 2.75 10.53 -15.67
N LEU A 55 3.21 10.61 -14.43
CA LEU A 55 2.90 9.61 -13.41
C LEU A 55 1.39 9.55 -13.13
N ASP A 56 0.73 10.71 -12.97
CA ASP A 56 -0.71 10.79 -12.75
C ASP A 56 -1.52 10.21 -13.91
N HIS A 57 -1.05 10.37 -15.15
CA HIS A 57 -1.68 9.79 -16.32
C HIS A 57 -1.64 8.26 -16.29
N HIS A 58 -0.45 7.68 -16.07
CA HIS A 58 -0.29 6.23 -15.98
C HIS A 58 -1.08 5.62 -14.81
N GLU A 59 -1.07 6.28 -13.65
CA GLU A 59 -1.85 5.84 -12.50
C GLU A 59 -3.36 5.88 -12.78
N ALA A 60 -3.85 6.92 -13.48
CA ALA A 60 -5.26 7.02 -13.83
C ALA A 60 -5.69 5.90 -14.79
N GLU A 61 -4.88 5.60 -15.81
CA GLU A 61 -5.12 4.49 -16.72
C GLU A 61 -5.06 3.13 -16.02
N ALA A 62 -4.06 2.93 -15.14
CA ALA A 62 -3.94 1.71 -14.36
C ALA A 62 -5.15 1.51 -13.44
N ALA A 63 -5.61 2.56 -12.76
CA ALA A 63 -6.78 2.52 -11.90
C ALA A 63 -8.07 2.19 -12.67
N ASP A 64 -8.22 2.74 -13.89
CA ASP A 64 -9.39 2.46 -14.75
C ASP A 64 -9.43 1.03 -15.27
N ARG A 65 -8.27 0.40 -15.48
CA ARG A 65 -8.13 -1.00 -15.92
C ARG A 65 -7.89 -1.99 -14.79
N SER A 66 -7.78 -1.50 -13.54
CA SER A 66 -7.40 -2.31 -12.38
C SER A 66 -8.31 -3.53 -12.18
N ARG A 67 -7.74 -4.57 -11.61
CA ARG A 67 -8.43 -5.76 -11.13
C ARG A 67 -8.11 -5.96 -9.65
N LEU A 68 -9.04 -6.55 -8.93
CA LEU A 68 -8.77 -6.97 -7.55
C LEU A 68 -7.82 -8.16 -7.53
N MET A 69 -6.88 -8.15 -6.58
CA MET A 69 -6.14 -9.36 -6.25
C MET A 69 -7.11 -10.46 -5.80
N PRO A 70 -6.85 -11.73 -6.17
CA PRO A 70 -7.66 -12.85 -5.70
C PRO A 70 -7.78 -12.84 -4.16
N GLY A 71 -9.01 -12.92 -3.64
CA GLY A 71 -9.28 -12.89 -2.21
C GLY A 71 -9.36 -11.50 -1.56
N ALA A 72 -9.09 -10.40 -2.30
CA ALA A 72 -9.10 -9.05 -1.72
C ALA A 72 -10.47 -8.65 -1.15
N ARG A 73 -11.55 -8.91 -1.89
CA ARG A 73 -12.90 -8.61 -1.42
C ARG A 73 -13.28 -9.42 -0.20
N GLU A 74 -13.03 -10.71 -0.25
CA GLU A 74 -13.31 -11.67 0.83
C GLU A 74 -12.55 -11.30 2.10
N LEU A 75 -11.30 -10.86 1.98
CA LEU A 75 -10.49 -10.38 3.10
C LEU A 75 -11.08 -9.10 3.71
N LEU A 76 -11.43 -8.11 2.89
CA LEU A 76 -12.00 -6.84 3.37
C LEU A 76 -13.38 -7.05 4.03
N ASP A 77 -14.22 -7.92 3.47
CA ASP A 77 -15.51 -8.26 4.05
C ASP A 77 -15.36 -9.03 5.38
N TRP A 78 -14.37 -9.92 5.46
CA TRP A 78 -14.03 -10.64 6.68
C TRP A 78 -13.55 -9.69 7.80
N LEU A 79 -12.71 -8.70 7.49
CA LEU A 79 -12.27 -7.67 8.44
C LEU A 79 -13.44 -6.82 8.93
N ARG A 80 -14.29 -6.38 8.00
CA ARG A 80 -15.48 -5.57 8.32
C ARG A 80 -16.44 -6.31 9.25
N ALA A 81 -16.70 -7.60 9.00
CA ALA A 81 -17.56 -8.42 9.83
C ALA A 81 -17.07 -8.57 11.28
N ARG A 82 -15.75 -8.32 11.52
CA ARG A 82 -15.10 -8.37 12.84
C ARG A 82 -14.90 -7.00 13.48
N GLY A 83 -15.35 -5.95 12.82
CA GLY A 83 -15.15 -4.58 13.30
C GLY A 83 -13.68 -4.13 13.25
N ILE A 84 -12.84 -4.82 12.47
CA ILE A 84 -11.44 -4.43 12.24
C ILE A 84 -11.44 -3.36 11.16
N ARG A 85 -10.91 -2.19 11.47
CA ARG A 85 -10.83 -1.08 10.54
C ARG A 85 -9.81 -1.33 9.47
N THR A 86 -10.04 -0.74 8.30
CA THR A 86 -9.14 -0.85 7.15
C THR A 86 -8.73 0.52 6.66
N ALA A 87 -7.45 0.70 6.38
CA ALA A 87 -6.91 1.93 5.81
C ALA A 87 -5.99 1.62 4.63
N VAL A 88 -5.79 2.61 3.77
CA VAL A 88 -4.83 2.54 2.66
C VAL A 88 -3.71 3.54 2.90
N LEU A 89 -2.47 3.07 2.72
CA LEU A 89 -1.26 3.89 2.66
C LEU A 89 -0.53 3.60 1.35
N THR A 90 -0.65 4.49 0.38
CA THR A 90 -0.13 4.27 -0.97
C THR A 90 0.72 5.46 -1.47
N ARG A 91 1.61 5.16 -2.42
CA ARG A 91 2.39 6.16 -3.15
C ARG A 91 1.66 6.72 -4.38
N ASN A 92 0.45 6.22 -4.66
CA ASN A 92 -0.40 6.70 -5.74
C ASN A 92 -1.10 8.02 -5.40
N SER A 93 -1.49 8.75 -6.45
CA SER A 93 -2.30 9.95 -6.31
C SER A 93 -3.67 9.65 -5.71
N ARG A 94 -4.21 10.59 -4.95
CA ARG A 94 -5.56 10.49 -4.38
C ARG A 94 -6.64 10.30 -5.45
N ARG A 95 -6.41 10.84 -6.66
CA ARG A 95 -7.32 10.66 -7.81
C ARG A 95 -7.37 9.20 -8.25
N SER A 96 -6.20 8.55 -8.39
CA SER A 96 -6.09 7.14 -8.77
C SER A 96 -6.77 6.24 -7.73
N VAL A 97 -6.48 6.46 -6.43
CA VAL A 97 -7.15 5.72 -5.34
C VAL A 97 -8.67 5.84 -5.41
N LYS A 98 -9.21 7.07 -5.60
CA LYS A 98 -10.65 7.28 -5.73
C LYS A 98 -11.24 6.57 -6.96
N CYS A 99 -10.51 6.52 -8.08
CA CYS A 99 -10.93 5.80 -9.28
C CYS A 99 -11.05 4.29 -9.01
N ALA A 100 -9.99 3.69 -8.47
CA ALA A 100 -9.97 2.27 -8.13
C ALA A 100 -11.06 1.89 -7.10
N CYS A 101 -11.21 2.70 -6.04
CA CYS A 101 -12.27 2.48 -5.04
C CYS A 101 -13.67 2.50 -5.67
N ARG A 102 -13.97 3.46 -6.54
CA ARG A 102 -15.27 3.52 -7.24
C ARG A 102 -15.47 2.33 -8.16
N ARG A 103 -14.45 1.98 -8.95
CA ARG A 103 -14.52 0.87 -9.89
C ARG A 103 -14.87 -0.46 -9.19
N HIS A 104 -14.25 -0.70 -8.04
CA HIS A 104 -14.39 -1.96 -7.33
C HIS A 104 -15.38 -1.92 -6.15
N GLY A 105 -16.02 -0.78 -5.89
CA GLY A 105 -16.91 -0.64 -4.74
C GLY A 105 -16.19 -0.83 -3.40
N LEU A 106 -14.93 -0.38 -3.31
CA LEU A 106 -14.15 -0.45 -2.08
C LEU A 106 -14.39 0.78 -1.21
N ALA A 107 -14.44 0.57 0.10
CA ALA A 107 -14.51 1.62 1.10
C ALA A 107 -13.52 1.32 2.22
N PHE A 108 -12.75 2.33 2.61
CA PHE A 108 -11.78 2.29 3.68
C PHE A 108 -12.11 3.35 4.73
N ASP A 109 -11.76 3.09 6.00
CA ASP A 109 -12.01 4.03 7.09
C ASP A 109 -11.12 5.28 6.99
N ALA A 110 -9.91 5.13 6.42
CA ALA A 110 -9.01 6.24 6.11
C ALA A 110 -8.09 5.91 4.94
N VAL A 111 -7.59 6.95 4.26
CA VAL A 111 -6.68 6.84 3.12
C VAL A 111 -5.61 7.91 3.23
N VAL A 112 -4.34 7.50 3.14
CA VAL A 112 -3.18 8.36 2.90
C VAL A 112 -2.64 8.04 1.50
N ALA A 113 -2.61 9.05 0.64
CA ALA A 113 -2.16 9.01 -0.74
C ALA A 113 -0.95 9.93 -0.95
N ARG A 114 -0.33 9.88 -2.13
CA ARG A 114 0.76 10.79 -2.49
C ARG A 114 0.35 12.25 -2.28
N GLY A 115 1.23 13.00 -1.63
CA GLY A 115 1.04 14.42 -1.33
C GLY A 115 0.38 14.72 0.02
N ASP A 116 -0.20 13.72 0.71
CA ASP A 116 -0.80 13.94 2.03
C ASP A 116 0.27 14.00 3.13
N HIS A 117 1.29 13.14 3.05
CA HIS A 117 2.40 13.00 4.00
C HIS A 117 3.68 12.65 3.25
N VAL A 118 4.81 12.58 3.99
CA VAL A 118 6.04 12.03 3.46
C VAL A 118 5.78 10.58 3.02
N PRO A 119 6.12 10.22 1.77
CA PRO A 119 5.78 8.89 1.24
C PRO A 119 6.55 7.77 1.95
N LYS A 120 6.02 6.55 1.86
CA LYS A 120 6.77 5.33 2.25
C LYS A 120 8.15 5.34 1.59
N PRO A 121 9.25 5.03 2.31
CA PRO A 121 9.31 4.30 3.58
C PRO A 121 9.16 5.14 4.86
N SER A 122 8.83 6.45 4.79
CA SER A 122 8.54 7.23 6.00
C SER A 122 7.38 6.61 6.80
N PRO A 123 7.46 6.55 8.14
CA PRO A 123 6.39 6.08 9.01
C PRO A 123 5.23 7.08 9.16
N ASP A 124 5.35 8.31 8.62
CA ASP A 124 4.44 9.42 8.89
C ASP A 124 3.00 9.10 8.50
N GLY A 125 2.79 8.51 7.31
CA GLY A 125 1.48 8.11 6.85
C GLY A 125 0.83 7.05 7.74
N ALA A 126 1.59 6.04 8.18
CA ALA A 126 1.09 5.00 9.07
C ALA A 126 0.74 5.55 10.45
N ARG A 127 1.59 6.41 11.02
CA ARG A 127 1.32 7.10 12.30
C ARG A 127 0.08 8.00 12.22
N HIS A 128 -0.08 8.73 11.11
CA HIS A 128 -1.27 9.54 10.87
C HIS A 128 -2.54 8.69 10.83
N LEU A 129 -2.53 7.56 10.13
CA LEU A 129 -3.66 6.63 10.06
C LEU A 129 -4.03 6.07 11.43
N MET A 130 -3.04 5.64 12.22
CA MET A 130 -3.26 5.16 13.58
C MET A 130 -3.88 6.24 14.48
N THR A 131 -3.34 7.46 14.44
CA THR A 131 -3.87 8.59 15.20
C THR A 131 -5.31 8.93 14.80
N THR A 132 -5.57 9.02 13.49
CA THR A 132 -6.91 9.34 12.94
C THR A 132 -7.95 8.29 13.34
N LEU A 133 -7.53 7.03 13.37
CA LEU A 133 -8.42 5.91 13.68
C LEU A 133 -8.34 5.49 15.18
N GLY A 134 -7.61 6.21 16.02
CA GLY A 134 -7.53 5.97 17.47
C GLY A 134 -7.02 4.56 17.82
N THR A 135 -5.93 4.10 17.16
CA THR A 135 -5.28 2.81 17.42
C THR A 135 -3.81 3.00 17.77
N GLY A 136 -3.25 2.02 18.49
CA GLY A 136 -1.82 1.93 18.74
C GLY A 136 -1.10 1.00 17.74
N PRO A 137 0.24 1.05 17.70
CA PRO A 137 1.03 0.21 16.81
C PRO A 137 0.86 -1.29 17.11
N GLU A 138 0.67 -1.67 18.38
CA GLU A 138 0.44 -3.06 18.80
C GLU A 138 -0.93 -3.63 18.37
N GLU A 139 -1.88 -2.75 18.02
CA GLU A 139 -3.23 -3.08 17.54
C GLU A 139 -3.33 -2.97 16.00
N THR A 140 -2.20 -2.64 15.33
CA THR A 140 -2.14 -2.35 13.90
C THR A 140 -1.19 -3.31 13.19
N ILE A 141 -1.58 -3.76 11.99
CA ILE A 141 -0.72 -4.54 11.09
C ILE A 141 -0.69 -3.84 9.74
N GLY A 142 0.52 -3.61 9.21
CA GLY A 142 0.75 -3.18 7.83
C GLY A 142 0.85 -4.37 6.88
N VAL A 143 0.24 -4.28 5.70
CA VAL A 143 0.28 -5.32 4.65
C VAL A 143 0.68 -4.65 3.34
N GLY A 144 1.73 -5.15 2.71
CA GLY A 144 2.19 -4.63 1.41
C GLY A 144 3.09 -5.61 0.68
N ASP A 145 3.32 -5.36 -0.61
CA ASP A 145 4.08 -6.22 -1.52
C ASP A 145 5.49 -5.69 -1.81
N PHE A 146 5.84 -4.54 -1.24
CA PHE A 146 7.14 -3.93 -1.47
C PHE A 146 7.87 -3.58 -0.17
N ARG A 147 9.22 -3.52 -0.22
CA ARG A 147 10.06 -3.22 0.95
C ARG A 147 9.63 -1.95 1.70
N PHE A 148 9.18 -0.92 0.99
CA PHE A 148 8.77 0.35 1.61
C PHE A 148 7.54 0.21 2.52
N ASP A 149 6.70 -0.79 2.30
CA ASP A 149 5.55 -1.09 3.16
C ASP A 149 6.00 -1.64 4.50
N VAL A 150 6.97 -2.57 4.44
CA VAL A 150 7.56 -3.19 5.62
C VAL A 150 8.35 -2.17 6.43
N GLU A 151 9.22 -1.40 5.75
CA GLU A 151 10.03 -0.34 6.38
C GLU A 151 9.14 0.71 7.07
N ALA A 152 8.12 1.22 6.38
CA ALA A 152 7.21 2.23 6.93
C ALA A 152 6.40 1.71 8.13
N GLY A 153 5.87 0.49 8.02
CA GLY A 153 5.14 -0.15 9.10
C GLY A 153 6.00 -0.42 10.32
N ALA A 154 7.19 -1.02 10.13
CA ALA A 154 8.14 -1.30 11.20
C ALA A 154 8.64 -0.01 11.88
N ALA A 155 8.98 1.04 11.11
CA ALA A 155 9.38 2.34 11.64
C ALA A 155 8.25 3.06 12.39
N ALA A 156 6.98 2.75 12.07
CA ALA A 156 5.82 3.21 12.82
C ALA A 156 5.56 2.40 14.11
N GLY A 157 6.29 1.30 14.32
CA GLY A 157 6.14 0.37 15.45
C GLY A 157 5.09 -0.72 15.24
N CYS A 158 4.55 -0.84 14.03
CA CYS A 158 3.57 -1.87 13.69
C CYS A 158 4.23 -3.21 13.34
N ARG A 159 3.50 -4.29 13.55
CA ARG A 159 3.80 -5.57 12.89
C ARG A 159 3.47 -5.44 11.40
N THR A 160 4.18 -6.21 10.56
CA THR A 160 4.03 -6.13 9.11
C THR A 160 3.89 -7.51 8.48
N ILE A 161 3.16 -7.58 7.37
CA ILE A 161 3.07 -8.75 6.49
C ILE A 161 3.62 -8.34 5.13
N ALA A 162 4.68 -9.01 4.68
CA ALA A 162 5.15 -8.92 3.31
C ALA A 162 4.33 -9.87 2.42
N LEU A 163 3.56 -9.33 1.49
CA LEU A 163 2.80 -10.12 0.51
C LEU A 163 3.67 -10.34 -0.72
N VAL A 164 4.37 -11.46 -0.80
CA VAL A 164 5.33 -11.76 -1.86
C VAL A 164 5.26 -13.22 -2.28
N SER A 165 5.29 -13.45 -3.59
CA SER A 165 5.36 -14.79 -4.18
C SER A 165 6.82 -15.23 -4.41
N ASP A 166 7.01 -16.50 -4.75
CA ASP A 166 8.31 -17.07 -5.08
C ASP A 166 8.89 -16.47 -6.39
N PRO A 167 10.18 -16.07 -6.45
CA PRO A 167 11.18 -16.15 -5.39
C PRO A 167 10.99 -15.04 -4.33
N VAL A 168 11.02 -15.41 -3.04
CA VAL A 168 10.88 -14.48 -1.94
C VAL A 168 12.10 -13.53 -1.89
N PRO A 169 11.90 -12.21 -2.01
CA PRO A 169 13.00 -11.24 -1.96
C PRO A 169 13.60 -11.16 -0.56
N THR A 170 14.91 -10.85 -0.49
CA THR A 170 15.66 -10.84 0.79
C THR A 170 15.09 -9.87 1.82
N TRP A 171 14.56 -8.72 1.40
CA TRP A 171 13.96 -7.73 2.29
C TRP A 171 12.69 -8.23 3.00
N ALA A 172 12.01 -9.26 2.45
CA ALA A 172 10.79 -9.79 3.05
C ALA A 172 11.03 -10.39 4.44
N SER A 173 12.27 -10.81 4.75
CA SER A 173 12.66 -11.29 6.08
C SER A 173 12.62 -10.21 7.18
N GLU A 174 12.51 -8.93 6.82
CA GLU A 174 12.34 -7.81 7.76
C GLU A 174 10.89 -7.67 8.24
N ALA A 175 9.93 -8.27 7.54
CA ALA A 175 8.54 -8.30 7.96
C ALA A 175 8.33 -9.27 9.14
N THR A 176 7.29 -9.02 9.93
CA THR A 176 6.88 -9.94 11.02
C THR A 176 6.42 -11.27 10.46
N TRP A 177 5.75 -11.24 9.31
CA TRP A 177 5.29 -12.43 8.57
C TRP A 177 5.45 -12.23 7.07
N ILE A 178 5.54 -13.35 6.37
CA ILE A 178 5.53 -13.42 4.91
C ILE A 178 4.27 -14.19 4.52
N ALA A 179 3.57 -13.72 3.50
CA ALA A 179 2.40 -14.36 2.93
C ALA A 179 2.54 -14.42 1.40
N ALA A 180 2.18 -15.55 0.80
CA ALA A 180 2.23 -15.72 -0.65
C ALA A 180 1.00 -15.14 -1.37
N ASP A 181 -0.13 -15.06 -0.66
CA ASP A 181 -1.40 -14.56 -1.17
C ASP A 181 -2.30 -13.99 -0.05
N LEU A 182 -3.44 -13.40 -0.43
CA LEU A 182 -4.37 -12.81 0.51
C LEU A 182 -5.14 -13.84 1.36
N ALA A 183 -5.19 -15.11 0.96
CA ALA A 183 -5.74 -16.16 1.79
C ALA A 183 -4.81 -16.46 2.98
N GLU A 184 -3.50 -16.47 2.74
CA GLU A 184 -2.51 -16.59 3.79
C GLU A 184 -2.46 -15.35 4.70
N VAL A 185 -2.57 -14.15 4.13
CA VAL A 185 -2.74 -12.91 4.92
C VAL A 185 -3.94 -13.06 5.86
N ARG A 186 -5.10 -13.50 5.38
CA ARG A 186 -6.28 -13.72 6.21
C ARG A 186 -6.03 -14.71 7.34
N ARG A 187 -5.32 -15.83 7.06
CA ARG A 187 -4.96 -16.83 8.09
C ARG A 187 -4.11 -16.20 9.19
N ILE A 188 -3.05 -15.46 8.81
CA ILE A 188 -2.17 -14.76 9.76
C ILE A 188 -2.97 -13.76 10.61
N LEU A 189 -3.85 -12.98 9.99
CA LEU A 189 -4.67 -11.98 10.69
C LEU A 189 -5.68 -12.63 11.64
N SER A 190 -6.25 -13.79 11.28
CA SER A 190 -7.13 -14.57 12.15
C SER A 190 -6.42 -15.04 13.43
N GLU A 191 -5.21 -15.59 13.27
CA GLU A 191 -4.36 -16.00 14.39
C GLU A 191 -3.96 -14.80 15.27
N ALA A 192 -3.57 -13.67 14.64
CA ALA A 192 -3.21 -12.44 15.35
C ALA A 192 -4.40 -11.81 16.09
N HIS A 193 -5.63 -12.02 15.62
CA HIS A 193 -6.86 -11.55 16.26
C HIS A 193 -7.29 -12.45 17.43
N GLY A 194 -6.72 -13.65 17.56
CA GLY A 194 -6.99 -14.60 18.63
C GLY A 194 -8.12 -15.59 18.30
N GLU A 195 -8.45 -15.76 17.04
CA GLU A 195 -9.31 -16.84 16.56
C GLU A 195 -8.51 -18.15 16.51
N LYS A 196 -9.01 -19.20 17.18
CA LYS A 196 -8.43 -20.54 17.13
C LYS A 196 -9.15 -21.40 16.10
#